data_180b81174f1b0d4ae95800b5353b9b46
#
_entry.id   180b81174f1b0d4ae95800b5353b9b46
#
_cell.length_a   1.000
_cell.length_b   1.000
_cell.length_c   1.000
_cell.angle_alpha   90.00
_cell.angle_beta   90.00
_cell.angle_gamma   90.00
#
_symmetry.space_group_name_H-M   'P 1'
#
loop_
_entity.id
_entity.type
_entity.pdbx_description
1 polymer ?
#
loop_
_entity_poly.entity_id
_entity_poly.type
_entity_poly.pdbx_seq_one_letter_code
_entity_poly.pdbx_strand_id
1 'polypeptide(L)'
;MRVYAAGRSQDAGVRAQLGATWAGGSDEMPPQRLDAAIVFATVGDLVPLALKAVRKGGRVVWAGIHMSDLPSFVYSLLWEERQLLSLAHLTRQDGLDFLSQVPRMGIVTKTTRYPLTQANEALADLRAGRFEGAAVLVP
;
A
#
# COMPACT_ATOMS: atom_id res chain seq x y z
N MET A 1 6.37 -11.09 12.81
CA MET A 1 5.30 -10.24 12.24
C MET A 1 4.62 -11.01 11.10
N ARG A 2 3.29 -10.99 11.01
CA ARG A 2 2.55 -11.56 9.88
C ARG A 2 2.03 -10.41 9.00
N VAL A 3 2.18 -10.54 7.69
CA VAL A 3 1.72 -9.54 6.72
C VAL A 3 0.55 -10.11 5.93
N TYR A 4 -0.54 -9.38 5.88
CA TYR A 4 -1.74 -9.69 5.11
C TYR A 4 -1.89 -8.61 4.05
N ALA A 5 -2.06 -8.99 2.81
CA ALA A 5 -2.10 -8.05 1.69
C ALA A 5 -3.43 -8.17 0.94
N ALA A 6 -4.15 -7.05 0.82
CA ALA A 6 -5.38 -6.95 0.05
C ALA A 6 -5.18 -5.99 -1.14
N GLY A 7 -5.87 -6.26 -2.25
CA GLY A 7 -5.79 -5.44 -3.45
C GLY A 7 -6.59 -6.08 -4.59
N ARG A 8 -6.29 -5.73 -5.83
CA ARG A 8 -6.94 -6.37 -6.98
C ARG A 8 -6.66 -7.87 -6.96
N SER A 9 -7.68 -8.68 -7.22
CA SER A 9 -7.58 -10.15 -7.15
C SER A 9 -6.49 -10.71 -8.06
N GLN A 10 -6.29 -10.13 -9.24
CA GLN A 10 -5.25 -10.53 -10.19
C GLN A 10 -3.82 -10.41 -9.63
N ASP A 11 -3.59 -9.57 -8.62
CA ASP A 11 -2.27 -9.34 -8.02
C ASP A 11 -2.02 -10.23 -6.78
N ALA A 12 -2.94 -11.12 -6.42
CA ALA A 12 -2.83 -11.95 -5.22
C ALA A 12 -1.59 -12.87 -5.26
N GLY A 13 -1.31 -13.46 -6.43
CA GLY A 13 -0.13 -14.30 -6.62
C GLY A 13 1.19 -13.57 -6.40
N VAL A 14 1.29 -12.33 -6.89
CA VAL A 14 2.49 -11.48 -6.70
C VAL A 14 2.68 -11.15 -5.22
N ARG A 15 1.61 -10.79 -4.51
CA ARG A 15 1.68 -10.49 -3.07
C ARG A 15 2.11 -11.70 -2.24
N ALA A 16 1.63 -12.89 -2.59
CA ALA A 16 2.05 -14.12 -1.93
C ALA A 16 3.55 -14.42 -2.16
N GLN A 17 4.05 -14.23 -3.39
CA GLN A 17 5.48 -14.37 -3.72
C GLN A 17 6.37 -13.38 -2.95
N LEU A 18 5.85 -12.20 -2.61
CA LEU A 18 6.55 -11.21 -1.80
C LEU A 18 6.49 -11.51 -0.29
N GLY A 19 6.02 -12.69 0.11
CA GLY A 19 6.04 -13.15 1.48
C GLY A 19 4.83 -12.75 2.32
N ALA A 20 3.71 -12.32 1.71
CA ALA A 20 2.46 -12.12 2.43
C ALA A 20 1.95 -13.46 2.98
N THR A 21 1.56 -13.47 4.26
CA THR A 21 0.95 -14.65 4.91
C THR A 21 -0.42 -14.97 4.31
N TRP A 22 -1.11 -13.97 3.80
CA TRP A 22 -2.37 -14.06 3.10
C TRP A 22 -2.46 -12.95 2.05
N ALA A 23 -3.05 -13.26 0.92
CA ALA A 23 -3.32 -12.32 -0.15
C ALA A 23 -4.72 -12.54 -0.71
N GLY A 24 -5.54 -11.50 -0.72
CA GLY A 24 -6.93 -11.57 -1.18
C GLY A 24 -7.40 -10.31 -1.88
N GLY A 25 -8.66 -10.27 -2.26
CA GLY A 25 -9.34 -9.10 -2.80
C GLY A 25 -9.50 -8.00 -1.76
N SER A 26 -9.70 -6.76 -2.21
CA SER A 26 -9.91 -5.63 -1.30
C SER A 26 -11.21 -5.72 -0.51
N ASP A 27 -12.16 -6.49 -0.98
CA ASP A 27 -13.47 -6.79 -0.38
C ASP A 27 -13.45 -8.05 0.49
N GLU A 28 -12.36 -8.81 0.45
CA GLU A 28 -12.19 -10.01 1.26
C GLU A 28 -11.61 -9.66 2.63
N MET A 29 -12.16 -10.29 3.67
CA MET A 29 -11.64 -10.13 5.03
C MET A 29 -10.46 -11.07 5.27
N PRO A 30 -9.38 -10.58 5.90
CA PRO A 30 -8.29 -11.45 6.30
C PRO A 30 -8.78 -12.50 7.32
N PRO A 31 -8.17 -13.69 7.36
CA PRO A 31 -8.62 -14.78 8.24
C PRO A 31 -8.47 -14.48 9.73
N GLN A 32 -7.74 -13.42 10.08
CA GLN A 32 -7.55 -12.97 11.46
C GLN A 32 -7.63 -11.45 11.52
N ARG A 33 -8.10 -10.91 12.65
CA ARG A 33 -8.08 -9.47 12.92
C ARG A 33 -6.65 -8.95 12.94
N LEU A 34 -6.47 -7.78 12.34
CA LEU A 34 -5.16 -7.13 12.20
C LEU A 34 -4.88 -6.21 13.39
N ASP A 35 -3.62 -6.09 13.79
CA ASP A 35 -3.19 -5.05 14.74
C ASP A 35 -3.23 -3.66 14.10
N ALA A 36 -2.86 -3.58 12.82
CA ALA A 36 -2.92 -2.35 12.04
C ALA A 36 -3.15 -2.66 10.56
N ALA A 37 -3.69 -1.68 9.83
CA ALA A 37 -3.82 -1.70 8.38
C ALA A 37 -3.26 -0.40 7.80
N ILE A 38 -2.57 -0.49 6.66
CA ILE A 38 -2.13 0.67 5.88
C ILE A 38 -2.84 0.64 4.54
N VAL A 39 -3.51 1.73 4.20
CA VAL A 39 -4.25 1.89 2.94
C VAL A 39 -3.45 2.81 2.02
N PHE A 40 -2.86 2.24 0.96
CA PHE A 40 -2.14 2.99 -0.07
C PHE A 40 -3.01 3.35 -1.26
N ALA A 41 -4.07 2.58 -1.52
CA ALA A 41 -4.97 2.83 -2.64
C ALA A 41 -5.80 4.10 -2.41
N THR A 42 -6.02 4.87 -3.48
CA THR A 42 -6.70 6.17 -3.45
C THR A 42 -8.23 6.05 -3.49
N VAL A 43 -8.79 5.08 -2.78
CA VAL A 43 -10.22 4.73 -2.77
C VAL A 43 -10.76 4.81 -1.36
N GLY A 44 -11.65 5.77 -1.10
CA GLY A 44 -12.23 6.03 0.22
C GLY A 44 -13.02 4.85 0.80
N ASP A 45 -13.69 4.07 -0.05
CA ASP A 45 -14.47 2.89 0.36
C ASP A 45 -13.65 1.82 1.09
N LEU A 46 -12.32 1.83 0.92
CA LEU A 46 -11.42 0.91 1.61
C LEU A 46 -11.27 1.24 3.11
N VAL A 47 -11.58 2.45 3.54
CA VAL A 47 -11.43 2.86 4.94
C VAL A 47 -12.38 2.09 5.87
N PRO A 48 -13.70 2.03 5.63
CA PRO A 48 -14.58 1.22 6.46
C PRO A 48 -14.23 -0.28 6.38
N LEU A 49 -13.73 -0.79 5.27
CA LEU A 49 -13.27 -2.18 5.16
C LEU A 49 -12.04 -2.43 6.03
N ALA A 50 -11.07 -1.53 6.00
CA ALA A 50 -9.88 -1.59 6.85
C ALA A 50 -10.24 -1.51 8.35
N LEU A 51 -11.18 -0.64 8.72
CA LEU A 51 -11.70 -0.56 10.11
C LEU A 51 -12.38 -1.85 10.55
N LYS A 52 -13.10 -2.54 9.64
CA LYS A 52 -13.66 -3.87 9.92
C LYS A 52 -12.56 -4.92 10.13
N ALA A 53 -11.45 -4.81 9.41
CA ALA A 53 -10.37 -5.80 9.46
C ALA A 53 -9.51 -5.69 10.70
N VAL A 54 -9.37 -4.49 11.31
CA VAL A 54 -8.56 -4.32 12.52
C VAL A 54 -9.32 -4.75 13.79
N ARG A 55 -8.57 -5.21 14.78
CA ARG A 55 -9.10 -5.52 16.11
C ARG A 55 -9.50 -4.25 16.89
N LYS A 56 -10.11 -4.42 18.05
CA LYS A 56 -10.28 -3.35 19.06
C LYS A 56 -8.92 -2.76 19.43
N GLY A 57 -8.83 -1.46 19.58
CA GLY A 57 -7.57 -0.74 19.76
C GLY A 57 -6.63 -0.78 18.56
N GLY A 58 -7.07 -1.35 17.43
CA GLY A 58 -6.29 -1.42 16.19
C GLY A 58 -6.22 -0.08 15.47
N ARG A 59 -5.28 0.02 14.53
CA ARG A 59 -4.97 1.27 13.84
C ARG A 59 -5.12 1.12 12.33
N VAL A 60 -5.81 2.06 11.70
CA VAL A 60 -5.84 2.23 10.24
C VAL A 60 -5.07 3.49 9.90
N VAL A 61 -4.04 3.35 9.07
CA VAL A 61 -3.24 4.46 8.56
C VAL A 61 -3.54 4.65 7.08
N TRP A 62 -3.97 5.84 6.74
CA TRP A 62 -4.27 6.22 5.37
C TRP A 62 -3.07 6.94 4.76
N ALA A 63 -2.38 6.26 3.84
CA ALA A 63 -1.15 6.72 3.21
C ALA A 63 -1.32 7.12 1.73
N GLY A 64 -2.52 7.03 1.19
CA GLY A 64 -2.83 7.49 -0.17
C GLY A 64 -2.90 9.02 -0.26
N ILE A 65 -2.57 9.56 -1.42
CA ILE A 65 -2.72 10.99 -1.76
C ILE A 65 -3.76 11.12 -2.89
N HIS A 66 -4.46 12.25 -3.00
CA HIS A 66 -5.55 12.45 -3.98
C HIS A 66 -6.68 11.40 -3.86
N MET A 67 -7.12 11.18 -2.65
CA MET A 67 -8.15 10.19 -2.33
C MET A 67 -9.55 10.66 -2.78
N SER A 68 -10.42 9.70 -3.09
CA SER A 68 -11.86 9.97 -3.14
C SER A 68 -12.42 10.24 -1.75
N ASP A 69 -13.62 10.84 -1.70
CA ASP A 69 -14.29 11.09 -0.44
C ASP A 69 -14.47 9.80 0.38
N LEU A 70 -14.47 9.96 1.70
CA LEU A 70 -14.80 8.87 2.61
C LEU A 70 -16.32 8.67 2.63
N PRO A 71 -16.81 7.45 2.40
CA PRO A 71 -18.22 7.19 2.58
C PRO A 71 -18.61 7.31 4.06
N SER A 72 -19.85 7.62 4.32
CA SER A 72 -20.39 7.50 5.68
C SER A 72 -20.34 6.05 6.14
N PHE A 73 -20.00 5.82 7.40
CA PHE A 73 -19.99 4.49 7.99
C PHE A 73 -20.50 4.54 9.43
N VAL A 74 -20.97 3.39 9.93
CA VAL A 74 -21.53 3.29 11.26
C VAL A 74 -20.45 3.50 12.33
N TYR A 75 -20.77 4.26 13.37
CA TYR A 75 -19.83 4.58 14.45
C TYR A 75 -19.22 3.33 15.13
N SER A 76 -19.94 2.22 15.15
CA SER A 76 -19.44 0.95 15.70
C SER A 76 -18.16 0.44 15.04
N LEU A 77 -17.83 0.89 13.82
CA LEU A 77 -16.55 0.55 13.17
C LEU A 77 -15.35 1.30 13.78
N LEU A 78 -15.59 2.49 14.34
CA LEU A 78 -14.55 3.28 15.01
C LEU A 78 -14.53 3.05 16.52
N TRP A 79 -15.66 2.62 17.08
CA TRP A 79 -15.81 2.30 18.50
C TRP A 79 -14.73 1.35 18.98
N GLU A 80 -14.52 1.28 20.29
CA GLU A 80 -13.57 0.39 20.94
C GLU A 80 -12.11 0.76 20.64
N GLU A 81 -11.83 2.05 20.74
CA GLU A 81 -10.49 2.65 20.66
C GLU A 81 -9.76 2.44 19.31
N ARG A 82 -10.49 2.10 18.25
CA ARG A 82 -9.88 2.07 16.92
C ARG A 82 -9.46 3.47 16.51
N GLN A 83 -8.33 3.55 15.81
CA GLN A 83 -7.73 4.79 15.34
C GLN A 83 -7.76 4.84 13.82
N LEU A 84 -8.18 5.99 13.28
CA LEU A 84 -8.04 6.32 11.86
C LEU A 84 -7.10 7.51 11.75
N LEU A 85 -5.98 7.34 11.09
CA LEU A 85 -4.91 8.31 10.97
C LEU A 85 -4.59 8.57 9.50
N SER A 86 -4.32 9.83 9.16
CA SER A 86 -3.73 10.19 7.87
C SER A 86 -2.22 10.33 7.98
N LEU A 87 -1.52 10.02 6.90
CA LEU A 87 -0.09 10.22 6.75
C LEU A 87 0.15 11.33 5.74
N ALA A 88 0.96 12.32 6.11
CA ALA A 88 1.49 13.32 5.20
C ALA A 88 2.81 12.86 4.57
N HIS A 89 3.53 13.77 3.93
CA HIS A 89 4.82 13.47 3.32
C HIS A 89 5.87 13.06 4.35
N LEU A 90 6.85 12.28 3.90
CA LEU A 90 8.04 11.96 4.69
C LEU A 90 8.89 13.22 4.93
N THR A 91 9.53 13.24 6.08
CA THR A 91 10.58 14.22 6.39
C THR A 91 11.93 13.75 5.83
N ARG A 92 12.92 14.68 5.78
CA ARG A 92 14.30 14.29 5.45
C ARG A 92 14.83 13.21 6.41
N GLN A 93 14.49 13.30 7.69
CA GLN A 93 14.94 12.34 8.71
C GLN A 93 14.35 10.96 8.44
N ASP A 94 13.06 10.86 8.12
CA ASP A 94 12.43 9.58 7.75
C ASP A 94 13.14 8.91 6.57
N GLY A 95 13.54 9.71 5.58
CA GLY A 95 14.31 9.21 4.43
C GLY A 95 15.69 8.67 4.84
N LEU A 96 16.43 9.40 5.69
CA LEU A 96 17.73 8.96 6.19
C LEU A 96 17.59 7.67 7.01
N ASP A 97 16.62 7.61 7.91
CA ASP A 97 16.36 6.44 8.76
C ASP A 97 15.99 5.22 7.93
N PHE A 98 15.10 5.39 6.94
CA PHE A 98 14.74 4.33 6.00
C PHE A 98 15.96 3.80 5.24
N LEU A 99 16.71 4.69 4.60
CA LEU A 99 17.89 4.30 3.81
C LEU A 99 18.95 3.59 4.65
N SER A 100 19.10 3.93 5.93
CA SER A 100 20.00 3.24 6.84
C SER A 100 19.60 1.78 7.10
N GLN A 101 18.31 1.45 6.97
CA GLN A 101 17.78 0.10 7.22
C GLN A 101 17.71 -0.75 5.93
N VAL A 102 17.63 -0.13 4.77
CA VAL A 102 17.46 -0.82 3.46
C VAL A 102 18.46 -1.97 3.26
N PRO A 103 19.78 -1.84 3.57
CA PRO A 103 20.74 -2.94 3.39
C PRO A 103 20.42 -4.18 4.25
N ARG A 104 19.77 -3.99 5.39
CA ARG A 104 19.39 -5.06 6.32
C ARG A 104 18.04 -5.69 6.01
N MET A 105 17.18 -4.96 5.28
CA MET A 105 15.82 -5.40 4.98
C MET A 105 15.76 -6.36 3.79
N GLY A 106 16.83 -6.49 2.99
CA GLY A 106 16.83 -7.33 1.78
C GLY A 106 15.82 -6.86 0.74
N ILE A 107 15.55 -5.55 0.66
CA ILE A 107 14.59 -4.97 -0.29
C ILE A 107 15.14 -5.15 -1.70
N VAL A 108 14.38 -5.83 -2.55
CA VAL A 108 14.67 -5.97 -3.98
C VAL A 108 13.66 -5.13 -4.76
N THR A 109 14.17 -4.15 -5.51
CA THR A 109 13.34 -3.32 -6.39
C THR A 109 13.37 -3.88 -7.80
N LYS A 110 12.19 -4.00 -8.43
CA LYS A 110 12.07 -4.35 -9.84
C LYS A 110 12.04 -3.05 -10.66
N THR A 111 12.99 -2.92 -11.59
CA THR A 111 13.13 -1.70 -12.40
C THR A 111 13.28 -2.01 -13.87
N THR A 112 12.69 -1.19 -14.72
CA THR A 112 12.91 -1.18 -16.18
C THR A 112 13.66 0.11 -16.53
N ARG A 113 14.83 -0.03 -17.17
CA ARG A 113 15.67 1.11 -17.53
C ARG A 113 15.30 1.64 -18.91
N TYR A 114 15.23 2.96 -19.03
CA TYR A 114 15.07 3.68 -20.28
C TYR A 114 16.18 4.73 -20.41
N PRO A 115 16.74 4.97 -21.59
CA PRO A 115 17.55 6.15 -21.85
C PRO A 115 16.77 7.43 -21.54
N LEU A 116 17.42 8.47 -21.06
CA LEU A 116 16.74 9.75 -20.75
C LEU A 116 15.99 10.30 -21.97
N THR A 117 16.50 10.09 -23.17
CA THR A 117 15.87 10.48 -24.45
C THR A 117 14.54 9.79 -24.71
N GLN A 118 14.25 8.67 -24.04
CA GLN A 118 13.02 7.87 -24.17
C GLN A 118 12.04 8.12 -23.02
N ALA A 119 12.10 9.28 -22.36
CA ALA A 119 11.23 9.60 -21.24
C ALA A 119 9.74 9.53 -21.59
N ASN A 120 9.35 9.99 -22.79
CA ASN A 120 7.96 9.92 -23.26
C ASN A 120 7.49 8.48 -23.52
N GLU A 121 8.38 7.63 -24.01
CA GLU A 121 8.12 6.20 -24.22
C GLU A 121 7.92 5.49 -22.87
N ALA A 122 8.79 5.74 -21.90
CA ALA A 122 8.64 5.23 -20.55
C ALA A 122 7.29 5.62 -19.91
N LEU A 123 6.84 6.87 -20.10
CA LEU A 123 5.53 7.33 -19.63
C LEU A 123 4.36 6.65 -20.37
N ALA A 124 4.50 6.43 -21.67
CA ALA A 124 3.50 5.69 -22.45
C ALA A 124 3.39 4.23 -21.99
N ASP A 125 4.53 3.60 -21.72
CA ASP A 125 4.60 2.23 -21.20
C ASP A 125 4.02 2.11 -19.81
N LEU A 126 4.27 3.09 -18.93
CA LEU A 126 3.66 3.17 -17.61
C LEU A 126 2.12 3.25 -17.70
N ARG A 127 1.60 4.13 -18.54
CA ARG A 127 0.15 4.27 -18.76
C ARG A 127 -0.49 3.00 -19.30
N ALA A 128 0.23 2.27 -20.13
CA ALA A 128 -0.24 1.02 -20.74
C ALA A 128 0.02 -0.21 -19.87
N GLY A 129 0.66 -0.07 -18.72
CA GLY A 129 1.00 -1.21 -17.84
C GLY A 129 1.96 -2.22 -18.47
N ARG A 130 2.88 -1.78 -19.33
CA ARG A 130 3.78 -2.65 -20.09
C ARG A 130 5.01 -3.12 -19.31
N PHE A 131 5.22 -2.66 -18.10
CA PHE A 131 6.28 -3.17 -17.21
C PHE A 131 5.79 -3.28 -15.77
N GLU A 132 6.51 -4.05 -14.98
CA GLU A 132 6.29 -4.16 -13.53
C GLU A 132 7.36 -3.40 -12.77
N GLY A 133 7.00 -2.81 -11.61
CA GLY A 133 7.90 -2.06 -10.77
C GLY A 133 8.00 -0.59 -11.21
N ALA A 134 9.21 -0.07 -11.28
CA ALA A 134 9.47 1.34 -11.60
C ALA A 134 10.23 1.53 -12.91
N ALA A 135 9.83 2.51 -13.72
CA ALA A 135 10.64 2.99 -14.83
C ALA A 135 11.75 3.90 -14.29
N VAL A 136 12.99 3.65 -14.70
CA VAL A 136 14.15 4.46 -14.31
C VAL A 136 14.77 5.05 -15.57
N LEU A 137 14.80 6.39 -15.64
CA LEU A 137 15.50 7.10 -16.71
C LEU A 137 16.98 7.19 -16.38
N VAL A 138 17.81 6.77 -17.31
CA VAL A 138 19.28 6.76 -17.17
C VAL A 138 19.87 7.75 -18.19
N PRO A 139 20.78 8.66 -17.75
CA PRO A 139 21.50 9.57 -18.64
C PRO A 139 22.31 8.85 -19.71
#